data_cafa371f64db78b5d62f3b6db4ad50ac
#
_entry.id   cafa371f64db78b5d62f3b6db4ad50ac
#
_cell.length_a   1.000
_cell.length_b   1.000
_cell.length_c   1.000
_cell.angle_alpha   90.00
_cell.angle_beta   90.00
_cell.angle_gamma   90.00
#
_symmetry.space_group_name_H-M   'P 1'
#
loop_
_entity.id
_entity.type
_entity.pdbx_description
1 polymer ?
#
loop_
_entity_poly.entity_id
_entity_poly.type
_entity_poly.pdbx_seq_one_letter_code
_entity_poly.pdbx_strand_id
1 'polypeptide(L)'
;MNIMPGFTLTDIETSGARIRLRHGGSGPPLLLLHGNPLTHVAWHKVAPRLAERFHVVAADLRGYGDSSAPPEAPDHSNYSFRAMAQDQVEVMEKLGYREFFVAGHDRGARTTARMCLDHPDRVQKAALVDILPNHHIWTHTSKEWALRSWHWALMAQPYDFPERMMAGVPARWYMEKKLSKPGIGLGFFDKEAFAEYVRCFTWKTIRGSCEDYRACATCDFEMDAADREAGRRVECPLLVLWGGKSHTGTVYGDVLSVWREYARDVTGGPIDCGHYVPEEAPEETAAALLRHFG
;
A
#
# COMPACT_ATOMS: atom_id res chain seq x y z
N MET A 1 -22.91 -0.65 -2.56
CA MET A 1 -22.27 -1.16 -1.32
C MET A 1 -21.87 0.04 -0.45
N ASN A 2 -22.38 0.13 0.78
CA ASN A 2 -22.09 1.24 1.70
C ASN A 2 -21.14 0.79 2.82
N ILE A 3 -19.99 0.26 2.43
CA ILE A 3 -19.02 -0.32 3.36
C ILE A 3 -18.24 0.75 4.17
N MET A 4 -18.31 2.02 3.75
CA MET A 4 -17.75 3.17 4.48
C MET A 4 -18.83 4.24 4.62
N PRO A 5 -19.77 4.10 5.59
CA PRO A 5 -20.81 5.08 5.82
C PRO A 5 -20.23 6.47 6.09
N GLY A 6 -20.88 7.50 5.53
CA GLY A 6 -20.42 8.89 5.67
C GLY A 6 -19.30 9.33 4.73
N PHE A 7 -18.78 8.39 3.89
CA PHE A 7 -17.77 8.71 2.88
C PHE A 7 -18.40 8.87 1.50
N THR A 8 -17.99 9.91 0.79
CA THR A 8 -18.33 10.16 -0.60
C THR A 8 -17.38 9.37 -1.51
N LEU A 9 -17.95 8.64 -2.48
CA LEU A 9 -17.19 7.96 -3.54
C LEU A 9 -17.01 8.92 -4.71
N THR A 10 -15.79 9.09 -5.20
CA THR A 10 -15.50 9.94 -6.35
C THR A 10 -14.34 9.43 -7.18
N ASP A 11 -14.17 10.00 -8.36
CA ASP A 11 -13.02 9.81 -9.24
C ASP A 11 -12.31 11.15 -9.43
N ILE A 12 -10.99 11.13 -9.42
CA ILE A 12 -10.16 12.29 -9.70
C ILE A 12 -9.19 11.94 -10.84
N GLU A 13 -9.23 12.74 -11.91
CA GLU A 13 -8.25 12.63 -12.99
C GLU A 13 -6.92 13.23 -12.53
N THR A 14 -5.84 12.49 -12.67
CA THR A 14 -4.46 12.97 -12.45
C THR A 14 -3.73 13.06 -13.80
N SER A 15 -2.51 13.51 -13.80
CA SER A 15 -1.68 13.53 -15.02
C SER A 15 -1.38 12.12 -15.55
N GLY A 16 -1.41 11.09 -14.68
CA GLY A 16 -1.04 9.72 -15.03
C GLY A 16 -2.18 8.71 -15.03
N ALA A 17 -3.28 8.98 -14.31
CA ALA A 17 -4.38 8.02 -14.14
C ALA A 17 -5.67 8.70 -13.68
N ARG A 18 -6.79 8.00 -13.81
CA ARG A 18 -8.02 8.31 -13.08
C ARG A 18 -8.03 7.51 -11.79
N ILE A 19 -8.06 8.20 -10.67
CA ILE A 19 -7.98 7.61 -9.33
C ILE A 19 -9.37 7.55 -8.71
N ARG A 20 -9.82 6.35 -8.35
CA ARG A 20 -11.02 6.08 -7.56
C ARG A 20 -10.69 6.24 -6.08
N LEU A 21 -11.53 6.95 -5.35
CA LEU A 21 -11.34 7.16 -3.92
C LEU A 21 -12.65 7.32 -3.16
N ARG A 22 -12.58 7.15 -1.85
CA ARG A 22 -13.62 7.60 -0.90
C ARG A 22 -13.02 8.63 0.04
N HIS A 23 -13.78 9.68 0.34
CA HIS A 23 -13.35 10.67 1.32
C HIS A 23 -14.49 11.08 2.25
N GLY A 24 -14.15 11.46 3.49
CA GLY A 24 -15.13 11.86 4.51
C GLY A 24 -14.47 12.36 5.77
N GLY A 25 -15.29 12.86 6.69
CA GLY A 25 -14.82 13.51 7.90
C GLY A 25 -14.44 14.97 7.68
N SER A 26 -13.87 15.60 8.71
CA SER A 26 -13.40 17.00 8.68
C SER A 26 -12.18 17.16 9.58
N GLY A 27 -11.32 18.15 9.26
CA GLY A 27 -10.07 18.39 9.97
C GLY A 27 -8.84 18.31 9.07
N PRO A 28 -7.64 18.11 9.62
CA PRO A 28 -6.43 17.95 8.83
C PRO A 28 -6.53 16.79 7.82
N PRO A 29 -5.98 16.95 6.62
CA PRO A 29 -6.08 15.91 5.57
C PRO A 29 -5.21 14.70 5.87
N LEU A 30 -5.79 13.50 5.73
CA LEU A 30 -5.11 12.21 5.91
C LEU A 30 -5.41 11.28 4.73
N LEU A 31 -4.36 10.96 3.98
CA LEU A 31 -4.42 10.01 2.86
C LEU A 31 -4.16 8.58 3.35
N LEU A 32 -4.97 7.62 2.90
CA LEU A 32 -4.85 6.20 3.21
C LEU A 32 -4.67 5.39 1.92
N LEU A 33 -3.58 4.61 1.82
CA LEU A 33 -3.22 3.81 0.64
C LEU A 33 -3.18 2.33 0.97
N HIS A 34 -3.87 1.52 0.15
CA HIS A 34 -3.98 0.07 0.31
C HIS A 34 -2.81 -0.71 -0.30
N GLY A 35 -2.78 -2.03 -0.08
CA GLY A 35 -1.83 -2.96 -0.68
C GLY A 35 -2.43 -3.92 -1.72
N ASN A 36 -1.59 -4.81 -2.25
CA ASN A 36 -1.96 -5.83 -3.22
C ASN A 36 -2.58 -7.07 -2.50
N PRO A 37 -3.65 -7.64 -3.01
CA PRO A 37 -4.51 -7.26 -4.15
C PRO A 37 -5.78 -6.53 -3.71
N LEU A 38 -5.70 -5.70 -2.69
CA LEU A 38 -6.83 -5.03 -2.06
C LEU A 38 -7.22 -3.75 -2.84
N THR A 39 -8.14 -2.96 -2.26
CA THR A 39 -8.60 -1.66 -2.74
C THR A 39 -8.66 -0.69 -1.57
N HIS A 40 -9.08 0.57 -1.81
CA HIS A 40 -9.32 1.55 -0.74
C HIS A 40 -10.23 1.01 0.37
N VAL A 41 -11.05 0.00 0.07
CA VAL A 41 -11.94 -0.67 1.04
C VAL A 41 -11.15 -1.36 2.18
N ALA A 42 -9.88 -1.67 2.01
CA ALA A 42 -9.04 -2.24 3.08
C ALA A 42 -8.98 -1.37 4.35
N TRP A 43 -9.34 -0.11 4.24
CA TRP A 43 -9.38 0.83 5.36
C TRP A 43 -10.77 0.98 5.99
N HIS A 44 -11.78 0.22 5.54
CA HIS A 44 -13.18 0.42 5.95
C HIS A 44 -13.45 0.31 7.45
N LYS A 45 -12.65 -0.48 8.18
CA LYS A 45 -12.76 -0.61 9.65
C LYS A 45 -12.03 0.52 10.40
N VAL A 46 -11.01 1.12 9.78
CA VAL A 46 -10.12 2.12 10.39
C VAL A 46 -10.55 3.54 10.04
N ALA A 47 -10.86 3.79 8.77
CA ALA A 47 -11.14 5.12 8.24
C ALA A 47 -12.28 5.87 8.95
N PRO A 48 -13.41 5.23 9.34
CA PRO A 48 -14.49 5.93 10.06
C PRO A 48 -14.05 6.52 11.39
N ARG A 49 -13.17 5.84 12.13
CA ARG A 49 -12.63 6.34 13.39
C ARG A 49 -11.63 7.50 13.19
N LEU A 50 -10.84 7.43 12.14
CA LEU A 50 -9.94 8.53 11.78
C LEU A 50 -10.73 9.75 11.31
N ALA A 51 -11.87 9.56 10.65
CA ALA A 51 -12.74 10.63 10.15
C ALA A 51 -13.43 11.46 11.27
N GLU A 52 -13.38 10.99 12.52
CA GLU A 52 -13.80 11.78 13.68
C GLU A 52 -12.86 12.99 13.93
N ARG A 53 -11.62 12.96 13.43
CA ARG A 53 -10.60 13.99 13.65
C ARG A 53 -9.93 14.50 12.38
N PHE A 54 -10.05 13.80 11.27
CA PHE A 54 -9.37 14.09 10.01
C PHE A 54 -10.36 14.13 8.84
N HIS A 55 -10.02 14.92 7.81
CA HIS A 55 -10.60 14.65 6.50
C HIS A 55 -9.82 13.49 5.87
N VAL A 56 -10.40 12.31 5.90
CA VAL A 56 -9.78 11.08 5.43
C VAL A 56 -10.06 10.88 3.95
N VAL A 57 -9.00 10.56 3.20
CA VAL A 57 -9.05 10.20 1.77
C VAL A 57 -8.47 8.81 1.61
N ALA A 58 -9.29 7.81 1.27
CA ALA A 58 -8.86 6.44 1.00
C ALA A 58 -8.92 6.19 -0.51
N ALA A 59 -7.78 5.97 -1.15
CA ALA A 59 -7.67 5.90 -2.61
C ALA A 59 -7.20 4.54 -3.12
N ASP A 60 -7.70 4.14 -4.30
CA ASP A 60 -7.14 3.04 -5.07
C ASP A 60 -5.86 3.51 -5.79
N LEU A 61 -4.79 2.72 -5.72
CA LEU A 61 -3.60 2.95 -6.53
C LEU A 61 -3.93 2.75 -8.03
N ARG A 62 -3.17 3.40 -8.95
CA ARG A 62 -3.28 3.10 -10.39
C ARG A 62 -3.09 1.61 -10.63
N GLY A 63 -3.88 1.03 -11.53
CA GLY A 63 -3.85 -0.40 -11.82
C GLY A 63 -4.59 -1.28 -10.82
N TYR A 64 -5.09 -0.73 -9.71
CA TYR A 64 -5.85 -1.44 -8.69
C TYR A 64 -7.29 -0.94 -8.58
N GLY A 65 -8.13 -1.75 -7.97
CA GLY A 65 -9.53 -1.40 -7.71
C GLY A 65 -10.28 -0.92 -8.94
N ASP A 66 -10.96 0.20 -8.82
CA ASP A 66 -11.62 0.88 -9.92
C ASP A 66 -10.82 2.08 -10.48
N SER A 67 -9.61 2.33 -10.00
CA SER A 67 -8.68 3.25 -10.65
C SER A 67 -8.32 2.77 -12.06
N SER A 68 -7.96 3.68 -12.94
CA SER A 68 -7.53 3.30 -14.28
C SER A 68 -6.19 2.55 -14.27
N ALA A 69 -5.97 1.76 -15.31
CA ALA A 69 -4.71 1.08 -15.57
C ALA A 69 -4.16 1.62 -16.90
N PRO A 70 -3.29 2.65 -16.86
CA PRO A 70 -2.71 3.20 -18.07
C PRO A 70 -1.89 2.13 -18.83
N PRO A 71 -1.66 2.30 -20.15
CA PRO A 71 -0.76 1.43 -20.88
C PRO A 71 0.63 1.40 -20.25
N GLU A 72 1.26 0.23 -20.25
CA GLU A 72 2.61 0.05 -19.72
C GLU A 72 3.67 0.81 -20.52
N ALA A 73 4.65 1.37 -19.81
CA ALA A 73 5.88 1.85 -20.41
C ALA A 73 6.89 0.69 -20.56
N PRO A 74 7.78 0.72 -21.58
CA PRO A 74 8.75 -0.36 -21.78
C PRO A 74 9.70 -0.63 -20.59
N ASP A 75 9.92 0.37 -19.76
CA ASP A 75 10.75 0.34 -18.55
C ASP A 75 9.92 0.19 -17.26
N HIS A 76 8.61 -0.01 -17.37
CA HIS A 76 7.64 -0.11 -16.28
C HIS A 76 7.53 1.15 -15.40
N SER A 77 8.22 2.25 -15.71
CA SER A 77 8.33 3.45 -14.86
C SER A 77 6.98 4.10 -14.55
N ASN A 78 6.00 3.96 -15.44
CA ASN A 78 4.65 4.48 -15.22
C ASN A 78 3.81 3.66 -14.21
N TYR A 79 4.35 2.57 -13.67
CA TYR A 79 3.77 1.83 -12.54
C TYR A 79 4.69 1.82 -11.33
N SER A 80 5.76 2.61 -11.36
CA SER A 80 6.67 2.80 -10.22
C SER A 80 5.96 3.44 -9.01
N PHE A 81 6.52 3.25 -7.83
CA PHE A 81 6.04 3.94 -6.62
C PHE A 81 6.10 5.46 -6.76
N ARG A 82 7.06 5.98 -7.56
CA ARG A 82 7.14 7.40 -7.91
C ARG A 82 5.92 7.86 -8.69
N ALA A 83 5.53 7.12 -9.72
CA ALA A 83 4.36 7.43 -10.52
C ALA A 83 3.06 7.32 -9.71
N MET A 84 2.95 6.31 -8.84
CA MET A 84 1.84 6.17 -7.92
C MET A 84 1.80 7.30 -6.88
N ALA A 85 2.95 7.71 -6.34
CA ALA A 85 3.05 8.83 -5.40
C ALA A 85 2.60 10.15 -6.04
N GLN A 86 3.01 10.40 -7.28
CA GLN A 86 2.60 11.60 -8.04
C GLN A 86 1.08 11.66 -8.21
N ASP A 87 0.41 10.55 -8.57
CA ASP A 87 -1.06 10.52 -8.62
C ASP A 87 -1.69 10.96 -7.30
N GLN A 88 -1.20 10.43 -6.20
CA GLN A 88 -1.80 10.69 -4.89
C GLN A 88 -1.55 12.12 -4.40
N VAL A 89 -0.39 12.70 -4.72
CA VAL A 89 -0.12 14.13 -4.49
C VAL A 89 -1.10 14.99 -5.30
N GLU A 90 -1.31 14.69 -6.57
CA GLU A 90 -2.28 15.41 -7.42
C GLU A 90 -3.72 15.24 -6.94
N VAL A 91 -4.09 14.06 -6.44
CA VAL A 91 -5.39 13.82 -5.79
C VAL A 91 -5.58 14.79 -4.62
N MET A 92 -4.59 14.87 -3.72
CA MET A 92 -4.68 15.76 -2.55
C MET A 92 -4.71 17.23 -2.96
N GLU A 93 -3.93 17.65 -3.95
CA GLU A 93 -3.96 19.02 -4.50
C GLU A 93 -5.34 19.37 -5.08
N LYS A 94 -5.96 18.46 -5.84
CA LYS A 94 -7.29 18.69 -6.42
C LYS A 94 -8.42 18.71 -5.38
N LEU A 95 -8.19 18.09 -4.22
CA LEU A 95 -9.04 18.24 -3.04
C LEU A 95 -8.76 19.52 -2.24
N GLY A 96 -7.78 20.33 -2.65
CA GLY A 96 -7.42 21.62 -2.02
C GLY A 96 -6.36 21.51 -0.92
N TYR A 97 -5.65 20.38 -0.81
CA TYR A 97 -4.64 20.13 0.22
C TYR A 97 -3.23 20.21 -0.35
N ARG A 98 -2.45 21.18 0.10
CA ARG A 98 -1.04 21.30 -0.24
C ARG A 98 -0.17 20.38 0.59
N GLU A 99 -0.46 20.28 1.88
CA GLU A 99 0.25 19.47 2.85
C GLU A 99 -0.73 18.50 3.51
N PHE A 100 -0.29 17.28 3.81
CA PHE A 100 -1.16 16.26 4.36
C PHE A 100 -0.37 15.20 5.15
N PHE A 101 -1.10 14.42 5.93
CA PHE A 101 -0.62 13.18 6.53
C PHE A 101 -0.90 12.01 5.60
N VAL A 102 -0.07 10.96 5.64
CA VAL A 102 -0.29 9.76 4.82
C VAL A 102 0.01 8.49 5.59
N ALA A 103 -0.87 7.50 5.47
CA ALA A 103 -0.63 6.14 5.93
C ALA A 103 -0.83 5.16 4.77
N GLY A 104 0.13 4.25 4.58
CA GLY A 104 0.04 3.20 3.57
C GLY A 104 0.22 1.81 4.17
N HIS A 105 -0.44 0.83 3.57
CA HIS A 105 -0.25 -0.59 3.85
C HIS A 105 0.31 -1.30 2.61
N ASP A 106 1.29 -2.19 2.79
CA ASP A 106 1.91 -3.00 1.73
C ASP A 106 2.36 -2.14 0.52
N ARG A 107 1.81 -2.29 -0.69
CA ARG A 107 2.15 -1.47 -1.86
C ARG A 107 1.90 0.03 -1.62
N GLY A 108 0.81 0.36 -0.92
CA GLY A 108 0.53 1.72 -0.50
C GLY A 108 1.57 2.30 0.45
N ALA A 109 2.15 1.48 1.32
CA ALA A 109 3.23 1.92 2.20
C ALA A 109 4.53 2.18 1.44
N ARG A 110 4.83 1.40 0.37
CA ARG A 110 5.99 1.68 -0.51
C ARG A 110 5.79 2.98 -1.28
N THR A 111 4.59 3.18 -1.82
CA THR A 111 4.19 4.46 -2.43
C THR A 111 4.32 5.62 -1.45
N THR A 112 3.93 5.43 -0.20
CA THR A 112 4.09 6.43 0.88
C THR A 112 5.56 6.75 1.15
N ALA A 113 6.42 5.74 1.27
CA ALA A 113 7.86 5.95 1.49
C ALA A 113 8.50 6.72 0.32
N ARG A 114 8.16 6.36 -0.92
CA ARG A 114 8.60 7.08 -2.13
C ARG A 114 8.07 8.51 -2.16
N MET A 115 6.82 8.74 -1.77
CA MET A 115 6.21 10.06 -1.67
C MET A 115 6.97 10.96 -0.68
N CYS A 116 7.36 10.43 0.47
CA CYS A 116 8.13 11.18 1.47
C CYS A 116 9.51 11.61 0.94
N LEU A 117 10.13 10.81 0.05
CA LEU A 117 11.43 11.13 -0.56
C LEU A 117 11.30 12.14 -1.72
N ASP A 118 10.26 12.02 -2.55
CA ASP A 118 10.11 12.84 -3.75
C ASP A 118 9.33 14.14 -3.49
N HIS A 119 8.47 14.16 -2.46
CA HIS A 119 7.61 15.30 -2.10
C HIS A 119 7.70 15.65 -0.60
N PRO A 120 8.92 15.92 -0.07
CA PRO A 120 9.10 16.17 1.37
C PRO A 120 8.38 17.44 1.88
N ASP A 121 8.05 18.37 0.98
CA ASP A 121 7.27 19.59 1.27
C ASP A 121 5.76 19.37 1.31
N ARG A 122 5.30 18.13 1.00
CA ARG A 122 3.88 17.74 0.97
C ARG A 122 3.49 16.88 2.16
N VAL A 123 4.40 16.02 2.61
CA VAL A 123 4.12 15.03 3.65
C VAL A 123 4.60 15.55 5.02
N GLN A 124 3.67 15.88 5.90
CA GLN A 124 3.98 16.38 7.25
C GLN A 124 4.39 15.25 8.21
N LYS A 125 3.68 14.13 8.17
CA LYS A 125 3.97 12.89 8.92
C LYS A 125 3.52 11.69 8.09
N ALA A 126 4.19 10.57 8.22
CA ALA A 126 3.85 9.35 7.50
C ALA A 126 3.73 8.12 8.41
N ALA A 127 2.93 7.15 8.01
CA ALA A 127 2.86 5.83 8.63
C ALA A 127 2.96 4.71 7.58
N LEU A 128 3.83 3.74 7.84
CA LEU A 128 4.05 2.57 6.99
C LEU A 128 3.57 1.33 7.73
N VAL A 129 2.71 0.54 7.08
CA VAL A 129 2.11 -0.63 7.69
C VAL A 129 2.54 -1.89 6.96
N ASP A 130 3.20 -2.76 7.70
CA ASP A 130 3.67 -4.11 7.34
C ASP A 130 4.55 -4.21 6.10
N ILE A 131 5.58 -3.37 6.02
CA ILE A 131 6.63 -3.43 4.99
C ILE A 131 8.02 -3.19 5.56
N LEU A 132 9.02 -3.60 4.76
CA LEU A 132 10.41 -3.12 4.80
C LEU A 132 10.74 -2.37 3.51
N PRO A 133 11.81 -1.55 3.46
CA PRO A 133 12.23 -0.86 2.25
C PRO A 133 12.42 -1.82 1.08
N ASN A 134 12.01 -1.40 -0.12
CA ASN A 134 12.05 -2.25 -1.31
C ASN A 134 13.47 -2.77 -1.62
N HIS A 135 14.46 -1.88 -1.60
CA HIS A 135 15.86 -2.24 -1.79
C HIS A 135 16.32 -3.29 -0.76
N HIS A 136 15.94 -3.11 0.52
CA HIS A 136 16.32 -4.08 1.58
C HIS A 136 15.76 -5.47 1.29
N ILE A 137 14.47 -5.57 0.88
CA ILE A 137 13.83 -6.85 0.56
C ILE A 137 14.60 -7.57 -0.56
N TRP A 138 14.87 -6.90 -1.69
CA TRP A 138 15.54 -7.52 -2.83
C TRP A 138 16.99 -7.92 -2.56
N THR A 139 17.69 -7.19 -1.69
CA THR A 139 19.09 -7.48 -1.34
C THR A 139 19.24 -8.50 -0.21
N HIS A 140 18.15 -8.81 0.53
CA HIS A 140 18.16 -9.75 1.67
C HIS A 140 17.15 -10.88 1.48
N THR A 141 16.98 -11.37 0.26
CA THR A 141 16.09 -12.49 -0.04
C THR A 141 16.60 -13.78 0.59
N SER A 142 15.69 -14.55 1.18
CA SER A 142 15.99 -15.84 1.79
C SER A 142 15.04 -16.93 1.28
N LYS A 143 15.36 -18.20 1.57
CA LYS A 143 14.44 -19.32 1.29
C LYS A 143 13.08 -19.09 1.95
N GLU A 144 13.05 -18.63 3.20
CA GLU A 144 11.80 -18.40 3.91
C GLU A 144 10.99 -17.27 3.28
N TRP A 145 11.65 -16.17 2.92
CA TRP A 145 11.01 -15.08 2.19
C TRP A 145 10.45 -15.55 0.85
N ALA A 146 11.22 -16.29 0.06
CA ALA A 146 10.81 -16.75 -1.26
C ALA A 146 9.57 -17.64 -1.20
N LEU A 147 9.47 -18.51 -0.17
CA LEU A 147 8.30 -19.38 0.02
C LEU A 147 7.05 -18.61 0.48
N ARG A 148 7.21 -17.57 1.28
CA ARG A 148 6.08 -16.76 1.78
C ARG A 148 5.67 -15.64 0.81
N SER A 149 6.63 -15.10 0.06
CA SER A 149 6.45 -13.98 -0.87
C SER A 149 6.61 -14.39 -2.33
N TRP A 150 6.34 -15.66 -2.65
CA TRP A 150 6.49 -16.28 -3.99
C TRP A 150 5.88 -15.41 -5.12
N HIS A 151 4.82 -14.67 -4.82
CA HIS A 151 4.13 -13.81 -5.78
C HIS A 151 5.00 -12.64 -6.27
N TRP A 152 6.00 -12.20 -5.51
CA TRP A 152 6.92 -11.15 -5.96
C TRP A 152 7.71 -11.61 -7.20
N ALA A 153 8.29 -12.81 -7.10
CA ALA A 153 9.04 -13.39 -8.22
C ALA A 153 8.14 -13.75 -9.40
N LEU A 154 6.92 -14.25 -9.14
CA LEU A 154 5.96 -14.57 -10.19
C LEU A 154 5.48 -13.31 -10.92
N MET A 155 4.99 -12.30 -10.20
CA MET A 155 4.37 -11.12 -10.81
C MET A 155 5.39 -10.21 -11.52
N ALA A 156 6.66 -10.31 -11.18
CA ALA A 156 7.75 -9.62 -11.87
C ALA A 156 8.22 -10.31 -13.15
N GLN A 157 7.67 -11.51 -13.50
CA GLN A 157 8.03 -12.17 -14.77
C GLN A 157 7.51 -11.39 -15.99
N PRO A 158 8.15 -11.59 -17.18
CA PRO A 158 7.72 -10.92 -18.41
C PRO A 158 6.23 -11.15 -18.74
N TYR A 159 5.62 -10.14 -19.32
CA TYR A 159 4.28 -10.20 -19.90
C TYR A 159 4.23 -11.34 -20.96
N ASP A 160 3.19 -12.18 -21.02
CA ASP A 160 1.92 -12.21 -20.28
C ASP A 160 1.85 -13.45 -19.33
N PHE A 161 3.03 -13.94 -18.92
CA PHE A 161 3.11 -15.20 -18.17
C PHE A 161 2.38 -15.14 -16.82
N PRO A 162 2.67 -14.20 -15.89
CA PRO A 162 1.96 -14.13 -14.60
C PRO A 162 0.48 -13.78 -14.77
N GLU A 163 0.16 -12.92 -15.73
CA GLU A 163 -1.22 -12.51 -15.99
C GLU A 163 -2.09 -13.71 -16.39
N ARG A 164 -1.61 -14.56 -17.31
CA ARG A 164 -2.33 -15.78 -17.72
C ARG A 164 -2.43 -16.78 -16.60
N MET A 165 -1.38 -16.94 -15.82
CA MET A 165 -1.40 -17.85 -14.65
C MET A 165 -2.46 -17.43 -13.63
N MET A 166 -2.55 -16.14 -13.34
CA MET A 166 -3.48 -15.59 -12.36
C MET A 166 -4.91 -15.52 -12.88
N ALA A 167 -5.11 -15.18 -14.15
CA ALA A 167 -6.43 -15.13 -14.79
C ALA A 167 -6.94 -16.51 -15.24
N GLY A 168 -6.09 -17.52 -15.30
CA GLY A 168 -6.42 -18.90 -15.71
C GLY A 168 -7.26 -19.68 -14.72
N VAL A 169 -7.50 -19.13 -13.53
CA VAL A 169 -8.32 -19.73 -12.48
C VAL A 169 -9.44 -18.77 -12.04
N PRO A 170 -10.53 -19.27 -11.42
CA PRO A 170 -11.58 -18.41 -10.91
C PRO A 170 -11.04 -17.35 -9.93
N ALA A 171 -11.39 -16.08 -10.12
CA ALA A 171 -10.93 -14.96 -9.29
C ALA A 171 -11.09 -15.23 -7.79
N ARG A 172 -12.26 -15.71 -7.36
CA ARG A 172 -12.54 -16.07 -5.96
C ARG A 172 -11.56 -17.11 -5.44
N TRP A 173 -11.30 -18.18 -6.22
CA TRP A 173 -10.38 -19.23 -5.81
C TRP A 173 -8.96 -18.69 -5.60
N TYR A 174 -8.47 -17.86 -6.55
CA TYR A 174 -7.15 -17.25 -6.43
C TYR A 174 -7.06 -16.35 -5.19
N MET A 175 -8.06 -15.47 -4.98
CA MET A 175 -8.10 -14.57 -3.84
C MET A 175 -8.18 -15.31 -2.51
N GLU A 176 -8.98 -16.37 -2.41
CA GLU A 176 -9.03 -17.24 -1.22
C GLU A 176 -7.68 -17.88 -0.91
N LYS A 177 -6.97 -18.38 -1.94
CA LYS A 177 -5.65 -19.00 -1.76
C LYS A 177 -4.56 -17.97 -1.40
N LYS A 178 -4.58 -16.81 -2.04
CA LYS A 178 -3.59 -15.75 -1.79
C LYS A 178 -3.77 -15.09 -0.42
N LEU A 179 -5.01 -14.82 -0.01
CA LEU A 179 -5.32 -14.03 1.18
C LEU A 179 -5.50 -14.87 2.45
N SER A 180 -5.77 -16.17 2.31
CA SER A 180 -5.95 -17.07 3.44
C SER A 180 -4.67 -17.22 4.26
N LYS A 181 -4.83 -17.23 5.59
CA LYS A 181 -3.73 -17.45 6.53
C LYS A 181 -3.85 -18.84 7.17
N PRO A 182 -2.76 -19.57 7.39
CA PRO A 182 -2.79 -20.86 8.09
C PRO A 182 -3.47 -20.73 9.46
N GLY A 183 -4.43 -21.61 9.74
CA GLY A 183 -5.15 -21.67 11.03
C GLY A 183 -6.29 -20.66 11.21
N ILE A 184 -6.31 -19.57 10.45
CA ILE A 184 -7.31 -18.49 10.56
C ILE A 184 -8.22 -18.42 9.32
N GLY A 185 -7.72 -18.86 8.17
CA GLY A 185 -8.42 -18.75 6.90
C GLY A 185 -8.62 -17.28 6.48
N LEU A 186 -9.85 -16.90 6.16
CA LEU A 186 -10.28 -15.56 5.75
C LEU A 186 -11.14 -14.84 6.81
N GLY A 187 -11.23 -15.41 8.03
CA GLY A 187 -12.19 -14.99 9.05
C GLY A 187 -12.05 -13.53 9.53
N PHE A 188 -10.92 -12.90 9.28
CA PHE A 188 -10.68 -11.50 9.63
C PHE A 188 -11.20 -10.51 8.58
N PHE A 189 -11.43 -10.94 7.34
CA PHE A 189 -12.04 -10.09 6.32
C PHE A 189 -13.56 -9.99 6.53
N ASP A 190 -14.09 -8.78 6.42
CA ASP A 190 -15.51 -8.57 6.23
C ASP A 190 -15.97 -9.20 4.90
N LYS A 191 -17.18 -9.78 4.88
CA LYS A 191 -17.68 -10.48 3.70
C LYS A 191 -17.91 -9.58 2.49
N GLU A 192 -18.36 -8.33 2.73
CA GLU A 192 -18.58 -7.36 1.66
C GLU A 192 -17.24 -6.81 1.15
N ALA A 193 -16.27 -6.55 2.05
CA ALA A 193 -14.93 -6.15 1.67
C ALA A 193 -14.24 -7.23 0.83
N PHE A 194 -14.30 -8.49 1.25
CA PHE A 194 -13.74 -9.60 0.48
C PHE A 194 -14.41 -9.77 -0.88
N ALA A 195 -15.76 -9.61 -0.96
CA ALA A 195 -16.48 -9.65 -2.22
C ALA A 195 -16.04 -8.53 -3.17
N GLU A 196 -15.73 -7.34 -2.64
CA GLU A 196 -15.20 -6.22 -3.42
C GLU A 196 -13.80 -6.52 -3.96
N TYR A 197 -12.91 -7.10 -3.16
CA TYR A 197 -11.58 -7.50 -3.63
C TYR A 197 -11.67 -8.53 -4.76
N VAL A 198 -12.57 -9.52 -4.63
CA VAL A 198 -12.84 -10.52 -5.69
C VAL A 198 -13.41 -9.85 -6.95
N ARG A 199 -14.36 -8.91 -6.81
CA ARG A 199 -14.95 -8.16 -7.94
C ARG A 199 -13.88 -7.39 -8.70
N CYS A 200 -12.97 -6.77 -7.98
CA CYS A 200 -11.89 -5.98 -8.57
C CYS A 200 -10.75 -6.83 -9.17
N PHE A 201 -10.69 -8.13 -8.88
CA PHE A 201 -9.65 -9.01 -9.42
C PHE A 201 -9.99 -9.40 -10.88
N THR A 202 -9.72 -8.49 -11.80
CA THR A 202 -10.00 -8.59 -13.24
C THR A 202 -8.71 -8.58 -14.03
N TRP A 203 -8.78 -8.87 -15.35
CA TRP A 203 -7.62 -8.77 -16.23
C TRP A 203 -6.90 -7.41 -16.13
N LYS A 204 -7.68 -6.32 -16.03
CA LYS A 204 -7.13 -4.95 -15.86
C LYS A 204 -6.26 -4.85 -14.60
N THR A 205 -6.76 -5.30 -13.46
CA THR A 205 -6.05 -5.17 -12.19
C THR A 205 -4.93 -6.21 -12.01
N ILE A 206 -5.09 -7.39 -12.59
CA ILE A 206 -4.03 -8.39 -12.67
C ILE A 206 -2.83 -7.81 -13.43
N ARG A 207 -3.08 -7.25 -14.64
CA ARG A 207 -2.04 -6.63 -15.45
C ARG A 207 -1.40 -5.43 -14.73
N GLY A 208 -2.20 -4.51 -14.20
CA GLY A 208 -1.68 -3.35 -13.47
C GLY A 208 -0.84 -3.73 -12.25
N SER A 209 -1.26 -4.77 -11.51
CA SER A 209 -0.47 -5.25 -10.39
C SER A 209 0.82 -5.96 -10.83
N CYS A 210 0.84 -6.69 -11.95
CA CYS A 210 2.08 -7.24 -12.48
C CYS A 210 3.05 -6.15 -12.92
N GLU A 211 2.57 -5.07 -13.55
CA GLU A 211 3.41 -3.92 -13.91
C GLU A 211 4.01 -3.23 -12.67
N ASP A 212 3.25 -3.05 -11.61
CA ASP A 212 3.74 -2.56 -10.33
C ASP A 212 4.87 -3.46 -9.76
N TYR A 213 4.74 -4.79 -9.85
CA TYR A 213 5.80 -5.69 -9.38
C TYR A 213 7.02 -5.73 -10.30
N ARG A 214 6.86 -5.51 -11.62
CA ARG A 214 7.97 -5.32 -12.56
C ARG A 214 8.73 -4.04 -12.26
N ALA A 215 8.01 -2.92 -12.08
CA ALA A 215 8.61 -1.65 -11.66
C ALA A 215 9.35 -1.80 -10.33
N CYS A 216 8.75 -2.49 -9.36
CA CYS A 216 9.34 -2.77 -8.05
C CYS A 216 10.67 -3.52 -8.13
N ALA A 217 10.80 -4.45 -9.08
CA ALA A 217 12.01 -5.26 -9.30
C ALA A 217 13.06 -4.57 -10.18
N THR A 218 12.71 -3.48 -10.86
CA THR A 218 13.57 -2.76 -11.82
C THR A 218 13.75 -1.30 -11.40
N CYS A 219 13.01 -0.38 -12.00
CA CYS A 219 13.22 1.06 -11.82
C CYS A 219 13.07 1.53 -10.36
N ASP A 220 12.16 0.96 -9.57
CA ASP A 220 12.04 1.31 -8.15
C ASP A 220 13.26 0.82 -7.34
N PHE A 221 13.77 -0.38 -7.64
CA PHE A 221 14.97 -0.89 -7.00
C PHE A 221 16.18 -0.01 -7.30
N GLU A 222 16.34 0.42 -8.56
CA GLU A 222 17.42 1.30 -8.99
C GLU A 222 17.32 2.69 -8.34
N MET A 223 16.11 3.25 -8.26
CA MET A 223 15.85 4.52 -7.57
C MET A 223 16.20 4.44 -6.08
N ASP A 224 15.79 3.37 -5.41
CA ASP A 224 16.09 3.17 -3.98
C ASP A 224 17.61 2.99 -3.74
N ALA A 225 18.29 2.28 -4.63
CA ALA A 225 19.75 2.13 -4.56
C ALA A 225 20.47 3.48 -4.71
N ALA A 226 20.06 4.29 -5.69
CA ALA A 226 20.62 5.63 -5.93
C ALA A 226 20.36 6.58 -4.74
N ASP A 227 19.15 6.53 -4.15
CA ASP A 227 18.82 7.34 -2.95
C ASP A 227 19.70 6.94 -1.75
N ARG A 228 19.96 5.64 -1.55
CA ARG A 228 20.86 5.16 -0.49
C ARG A 228 22.31 5.65 -0.72
N GLU A 229 22.80 5.54 -1.94
CA GLU A 229 24.16 6.03 -2.29
C GLU A 229 24.27 7.54 -2.06
N ALA A 230 23.24 8.30 -2.40
CA ALA A 230 23.16 9.74 -2.16
C ALA A 230 22.88 10.11 -0.68
N GLY A 231 22.67 9.14 0.21
CA GLY A 231 22.32 9.37 1.61
C GLY A 231 20.95 10.02 1.85
N ARG A 232 20.06 9.97 0.86
CA ARG A 232 18.68 10.49 1.00
C ARG A 232 17.89 9.63 1.95
N ARG A 233 17.14 10.27 2.84
CA ARG A 233 16.27 9.62 3.84
C ARG A 233 14.94 10.35 3.93
N VAL A 234 13.94 9.63 4.42
CA VAL A 234 12.65 10.24 4.82
C VAL A 234 12.94 11.21 5.96
N GLU A 235 12.53 12.47 5.81
CA GLU A 235 12.80 13.55 6.77
C GLU A 235 11.65 13.76 7.76
N CYS A 236 10.38 13.52 7.34
CA CYS A 236 9.23 13.68 8.22
C CYS A 236 9.16 12.58 9.28
N PRO A 237 8.50 12.81 10.44
CA PRO A 237 8.25 11.78 11.44
C PRO A 237 7.55 10.56 10.83
N LEU A 238 8.13 9.37 11.05
CA LEU A 238 7.69 8.12 10.45
C LEU A 238 7.26 7.12 11.54
N LEU A 239 6.00 6.70 11.48
CA LEU A 239 5.48 5.59 12.25
C LEU A 239 5.59 4.30 11.42
N VAL A 240 6.20 3.26 11.97
CA VAL A 240 6.28 1.93 11.35
C VAL A 240 5.53 0.92 12.21
N LEU A 241 4.44 0.37 11.67
CA LEU A 241 3.65 -0.69 12.29
C LEU A 241 3.79 -1.98 11.48
N TRP A 242 3.80 -3.12 12.13
CA TRP A 242 3.78 -4.40 11.43
C TRP A 242 3.06 -5.48 12.23
N GLY A 243 2.55 -6.47 11.52
CA GLY A 243 2.01 -7.67 12.15
C GLY A 243 3.13 -8.50 12.76
N GLY A 244 3.11 -8.71 14.07
CA GLY A 244 4.12 -9.53 14.74
C GLY A 244 4.17 -10.98 14.25
N LYS A 245 3.08 -11.46 13.64
CA LYS A 245 2.95 -12.78 13.02
C LYS A 245 3.12 -12.76 11.49
N SER A 246 3.31 -11.58 10.89
CA SER A 246 3.55 -11.43 9.45
C SER A 246 4.96 -11.89 9.06
N HIS A 247 5.23 -11.97 7.75
CA HIS A 247 6.60 -12.23 7.28
C HIS A 247 7.55 -11.06 7.63
N THR A 248 7.04 -9.83 7.67
CA THR A 248 7.80 -8.65 8.09
C THR A 248 8.32 -8.82 9.52
N GLY A 249 7.45 -9.24 10.44
CA GLY A 249 7.81 -9.42 11.85
C GLY A 249 8.63 -10.69 12.16
N THR A 250 8.55 -11.73 11.29
CA THR A 250 9.16 -13.04 11.61
C THR A 250 10.41 -13.37 10.78
N VAL A 251 10.62 -12.74 9.62
CA VAL A 251 11.73 -13.07 8.71
C VAL A 251 12.91 -12.10 8.88
N TYR A 252 12.66 -10.83 9.17
CA TYR A 252 13.67 -9.78 9.08
C TYR A 252 14.18 -9.23 10.42
N GLY A 253 13.72 -9.77 11.55
CA GLY A 253 14.23 -9.39 12.88
C GLY A 253 13.85 -7.95 13.28
N ASP A 254 14.83 -7.07 13.49
CA ASP A 254 14.59 -5.70 13.96
C ASP A 254 14.15 -4.76 12.82
N VAL A 255 12.83 -4.68 12.62
CA VAL A 255 12.19 -3.84 11.60
C VAL A 255 12.53 -2.36 11.77
N LEU A 256 12.57 -1.86 13.01
CA LEU A 256 12.88 -0.44 13.26
C LEU A 256 14.35 -0.12 12.96
N SER A 257 15.27 -1.03 13.24
CA SER A 257 16.68 -0.86 12.90
C SER A 257 16.86 -0.70 11.39
N VAL A 258 16.19 -1.54 10.61
CA VAL A 258 16.20 -1.42 9.14
C VAL A 258 15.66 -0.05 8.70
N TRP A 259 14.49 0.37 9.21
CA TRP A 259 13.91 1.66 8.80
C TRP A 259 14.76 2.87 9.20
N ARG A 260 15.52 2.83 10.31
CA ARG A 260 16.45 3.89 10.71
C ARG A 260 17.59 4.13 9.71
N GLU A 261 17.87 3.17 8.84
CA GLU A 261 18.79 3.40 7.71
C GLU A 261 18.16 4.24 6.59
N TYR A 262 16.82 4.26 6.47
CA TYR A 262 16.05 4.91 5.38
C TYR A 262 15.29 6.17 5.84
N ALA A 263 15.18 6.41 7.12
CA ALA A 263 14.46 7.55 7.69
C ALA A 263 15.16 8.09 8.93
N ARG A 264 14.95 9.38 9.23
CA ARG A 264 15.63 10.06 10.35
C ARG A 264 14.92 9.87 11.68
N ASP A 265 13.60 10.02 11.69
CA ASP A 265 12.77 9.93 12.90
C ASP A 265 11.80 8.76 12.75
N VAL A 266 12.13 7.62 13.36
CA VAL A 266 11.38 6.36 13.23
C VAL A 266 10.89 5.90 14.59
N THR A 267 9.58 5.78 14.70
CA THR A 267 8.88 5.20 15.86
C THR A 267 7.98 4.04 15.41
N GLY A 268 7.47 3.26 16.34
CA GLY A 268 6.52 2.20 16.02
C GLY A 268 6.76 0.89 16.77
N GLY A 269 6.16 -0.17 16.25
CA GLY A 269 6.26 -1.50 16.86
C GLY A 269 5.31 -2.51 16.22
N PRO A 270 5.38 -3.78 16.68
CA PRO A 270 4.51 -4.84 16.22
C PRO A 270 3.09 -4.72 16.80
N ILE A 271 2.12 -5.17 16.00
CA ILE A 271 0.74 -5.42 16.42
C ILE A 271 0.53 -6.93 16.41
N ASP A 272 -0.24 -7.48 17.38
CA ASP A 272 -0.46 -8.94 17.50
C ASP A 272 -1.42 -9.46 16.41
N CYS A 273 -1.01 -9.39 15.16
CA CYS A 273 -1.77 -9.84 13.98
C CYS A 273 -0.85 -10.32 12.87
N GLY A 274 -1.42 -10.70 11.73
CA GLY A 274 -0.72 -11.02 10.48
C GLY A 274 -0.47 -9.80 9.62
N HIS A 275 -0.38 -10.03 8.30
CA HIS A 275 -0.01 -9.02 7.30
C HIS A 275 -1.09 -7.95 7.05
N TYR A 276 -2.37 -8.33 7.13
CA TYR A 276 -3.48 -7.41 6.82
C TYR A 276 -3.87 -6.58 8.03
N VAL A 277 -2.91 -5.84 8.57
CA VAL A 277 -3.00 -5.11 9.86
C VAL A 277 -4.28 -4.26 9.97
N PRO A 278 -4.70 -3.46 8.97
CA PRO A 278 -5.95 -2.68 9.07
C PRO A 278 -7.22 -3.53 9.12
N GLU A 279 -7.17 -4.76 8.63
CA GLU A 279 -8.30 -5.70 8.62
C GLU A 279 -8.30 -6.63 9.83
N GLU A 280 -7.11 -7.07 10.27
CA GLU A 280 -6.92 -8.03 11.35
C GLU A 280 -6.95 -7.37 12.74
N ALA A 281 -6.42 -6.13 12.85
CA ALA A 281 -6.31 -5.38 14.10
C ALA A 281 -6.70 -3.89 13.90
N PRO A 282 -7.95 -3.60 13.49
CA PRO A 282 -8.39 -2.24 13.15
C PRO A 282 -8.35 -1.27 14.33
N GLU A 283 -8.64 -1.74 15.55
CA GLU A 283 -8.68 -0.93 16.76
C GLU A 283 -7.28 -0.40 17.11
N GLU A 284 -6.30 -1.30 17.17
CA GLU A 284 -4.91 -0.99 17.47
C GLU A 284 -4.30 -0.11 16.37
N THR A 285 -4.65 -0.40 15.10
CA THR A 285 -4.22 0.38 13.95
C THR A 285 -4.75 1.82 14.05
N ALA A 286 -6.05 1.99 14.25
CA ALA A 286 -6.67 3.32 14.38
C ALA A 286 -6.07 4.09 15.58
N ALA A 287 -5.90 3.43 16.73
CA ALA A 287 -5.34 4.07 17.91
C ALA A 287 -3.89 4.51 17.70
N ALA A 288 -3.07 3.71 17.00
CA ALA A 288 -1.68 4.07 16.69
C ALA A 288 -1.62 5.27 15.72
N LEU A 289 -2.43 5.25 14.67
CA LEU A 289 -2.50 6.36 13.69
C LEU A 289 -3.02 7.65 14.33
N LEU A 290 -4.06 7.57 15.18
CA LEU A 290 -4.59 8.74 15.93
C LEU A 290 -3.54 9.36 16.84
N ARG A 291 -2.71 8.55 17.52
CA ARG A 291 -1.61 9.08 18.36
C ARG A 291 -0.50 9.71 17.55
N HIS A 292 -0.20 9.18 16.39
CA HIS A 292 0.90 9.66 15.55
C HIS A 292 0.54 10.97 14.83
N PHE A 293 -0.65 11.03 14.24
CA PHE A 293 -1.08 12.19 13.45
C PHE A 293 -1.75 13.30 14.27
N GLY A 294 -2.36 12.94 15.40
CA GLY A 294 -2.96 13.91 16.31
C GLY A 294 -2.02 14.34 17.37
#